data_d5ee525f0754c5bb7e05b24ed96756c0
#
_entry.id   d5ee525f0754c5bb7e05b24ed96756c0
#
_cell.length_a   1.000
_cell.length_b   1.000
_cell.length_c   1.000
_cell.angle_alpha   90.00
_cell.angle_beta   90.00
_cell.angle_gamma   90.00
#
_symmetry.space_group_name_H-M   'P 1'
#
loop_
_entity.id
_entity.type
_entity.pdbx_description
1 polymer ?
#
loop_
_entity_poly.entity_id
_entity_poly.type
_entity_poly.pdbx_seq_one_letter_code
_entity_poly.pdbx_strand_id
1 'polypeptide(L)' 'MKYHVDLHVMVDGTISVKEGHDISHILKDTLREQLMELGHVLIHIEPNFESIER' A
#
# COMPACT_ATOMS: atom_id res chain seq x y z
N MET A 1 20.29 -11.42 5.98
CA MET A 1 18.89 -11.76 6.24
C MET A 1 17.97 -10.72 5.62
N LYS A 2 16.89 -11.17 5.03
CA LYS A 2 15.94 -10.26 4.40
C LYS A 2 14.66 -10.18 5.23
N TYR A 3 14.07 -9.01 5.22
CA TYR A 3 12.84 -8.76 5.98
C TYR A 3 11.63 -8.95 5.08
N HIS A 4 10.58 -9.45 5.67
CA HIS A 4 9.27 -9.54 5.05
C HIS A 4 8.41 -8.43 5.62
N VAL A 5 7.79 -7.64 4.77
CA VAL A 5 6.97 -6.51 5.21
C VAL A 5 5.55 -6.68 4.67
N ASP A 6 4.59 -6.49 5.56
CA ASP A 6 3.17 -6.61 5.24
C ASP A 6 2.51 -5.33 5.73
N LEU A 7 1.99 -4.53 4.81
CA LEU A 7 1.41 -3.24 5.13
C LEU A 7 -0.05 -3.17 4.70
N HIS A 8 -0.83 -2.48 5.53
CA HIS A 8 -2.21 -2.15 5.20
C HIS A 8 -2.28 -0.64 5.01
N VAL A 9 -2.69 -0.20 3.84
CA VAL A 9 -2.72 1.22 3.50
C VAL A 9 -4.15 1.62 3.21
N MET A 10 -4.66 2.57 3.97
CA MET A 10 -6.03 3.03 3.78
C MET A 10 -6.03 4.19 2.81
N VAL A 11 -6.94 4.15 1.85
CA VAL A 11 -7.07 5.20 0.85
C VAL A 11 -8.53 5.62 0.78
N ASP A 12 -8.77 6.77 0.17
CA ASP A 12 -10.13 7.26 -0.05
C ASP A 12 -10.90 6.17 -0.80
N GLY A 13 -12.03 5.76 -0.26
CA GLY A 13 -12.81 4.67 -0.83
C GLY A 13 -13.43 4.99 -2.17
N THR A 14 -13.38 6.27 -2.60
CA THR A 14 -13.95 6.67 -3.88
C THR A 14 -12.95 6.67 -5.02
N ILE A 15 -11.69 6.38 -4.77
CA ILE A 15 -10.72 6.30 -5.87
C ILE A 15 -10.98 5.05 -6.70
N SER A 16 -10.45 5.05 -7.90
CA SER A 16 -10.61 3.91 -8.79
C SER A 16 -9.70 2.75 -8.37
N VAL A 17 -10.03 1.56 -8.86
CA VAL A 17 -9.16 0.41 -8.63
C VAL A 17 -7.78 0.66 -9.23
N LYS A 18 -7.74 1.31 -10.40
CA LYS A 18 -6.47 1.62 -11.02
C LYS A 18 -5.62 2.54 -10.15
N GLU A 19 -6.24 3.55 -9.57
CA GLU A 19 -5.52 4.47 -8.70
C GLU A 19 -4.98 3.75 -7.48
N GLY A 20 -5.77 2.87 -6.88
CA GLY A 20 -5.33 2.09 -5.74
C GLY A 20 -4.16 1.20 -6.10
N HIS A 21 -4.22 0.57 -7.25
CA HIS A 21 -3.15 -0.29 -7.73
C HIS A 21 -1.86 0.51 -7.95
N ASP A 22 -1.98 1.69 -8.56
CA ASP A 22 -0.81 2.53 -8.80
C ASP A 22 -0.16 2.96 -7.49
N ILE A 23 -0.97 3.30 -6.49
CA ILE A 23 -0.46 3.66 -5.17
C ILE A 23 0.36 2.51 -4.58
N SER A 24 -0.15 1.29 -4.70
CA SER A 24 0.56 0.14 -4.13
C SER A 24 1.92 -0.04 -4.80
N HIS A 25 2.01 0.18 -6.10
CA HIS A 25 3.28 0.06 -6.81
C HIS A 25 4.28 1.13 -6.38
N ILE A 26 3.81 2.36 -6.24
CA ILE A 26 4.68 3.46 -5.82
C ILE A 26 5.24 3.19 -4.43
N LEU A 27 4.38 2.74 -3.52
CA LEU A 27 4.81 2.44 -2.16
C LEU A 27 5.83 1.31 -2.13
N LYS A 28 5.56 0.25 -2.89
CA LYS A 28 6.47 -0.89 -2.93
C LYS A 28 7.84 -0.48 -3.47
N ASP A 29 7.85 0.27 -4.55
CA ASP A 29 9.10 0.71 -5.15
C ASP A 29 9.87 1.62 -4.22
N THR A 30 9.17 2.54 -3.54
CA THR A 30 9.80 3.45 -2.61
C THR A 30 10.44 2.70 -1.45
N LEU A 31 9.72 1.72 -0.90
CA LEU A 31 10.25 0.94 0.21
C LEU A 31 11.50 0.17 -0.22
N ARG A 32 11.49 -0.40 -1.42
CA ARG A 32 12.63 -1.17 -1.88
C ARG A 32 13.84 -0.29 -2.14
N GLU A 33 13.62 0.94 -2.56
CA GLU A 33 14.71 1.88 -2.74
C GLU A 33 15.32 2.30 -1.42
N GLN A 34 14.49 2.43 -0.38
CA GLN A 34 14.95 2.94 0.89
C GLN A 34 15.54 1.86 1.79
N LEU A 35 15.09 0.61 1.64
CA LEU A 35 15.45 -0.45 2.56
C LEU A 35 16.07 -1.61 1.79
N MET A 36 17.39 -1.69 1.81
CA MET A 36 18.11 -2.66 1.00
C MET A 36 17.91 -4.10 1.45
N GLU A 37 17.49 -4.29 2.70
CA GLU A 37 17.33 -5.63 3.25
C GLU A 37 15.96 -6.23 3.01
N LEU A 38 15.09 -5.51 2.30
CA LEU A 38 13.74 -6.03 2.05
C LEU A 38 13.78 -7.19 1.06
N GLY A 39 13.18 -8.30 1.47
CA GLY A 39 13.04 -9.44 0.59
C GLY A 39 11.68 -9.47 -0.07
N HIS A 40 10.62 -9.33 0.72
CA HIS A 40 9.25 -9.44 0.23
C HIS A 40 8.40 -8.32 0.82
N VAL A 41 7.65 -7.65 -0.03
CA VAL A 41 6.77 -6.56 0.41
C VAL A 41 5.37 -6.87 -0.09
N LEU A 42 4.44 -6.95 0.86
CA LEU A 42 3.03 -7.18 0.55
C LEU A 42 2.25 -5.96 1.01
N ILE A 43 1.51 -5.35 0.10
CA ILE A 43 0.75 -4.15 0.39
C ILE A 43 -0.72 -4.42 0.12
N HIS A 44 -1.53 -4.21 1.16
CA HIS A 44 -2.98 -4.30 1.07
C HIS A 44 -3.55 -2.90 1.00
N ILE A 45 -4.25 -2.59 -0.06
CA ILE A 45 -4.93 -1.30 -0.19
C ILE A 45 -6.35 -1.48 0.29
N GLU A 46 -6.74 -0.68 1.27
CA GLU A 46 -8.05 -0.80 1.89
C GLU A 46 -8.81 0.52 1.77
N PRO A 47 -10.08 0.44 1.39
CA PRO A 47 -10.87 1.67 1.24
C PRO A 47 -11.26 2.25 2.59
N ASN A 48 -11.24 3.56 2.68
CA ASN A 48 -11.68 4.26 3.87
C ASN A 48 -12.99 4.97 3.55
N PHE A 49 -14.07 4.51 4.17
CA PHE A 49 -15.39 5.10 4.00
C PHE A 49 -15.90 5.77 5.27
N GLU A 50 -14.99 6.09 6.15
CA GLU A 50 -15.37 6.57 7.46
C GLU A 50 -16.29 7.79 7.38
N SER A 51 -16.03 8.67 6.45
CA SER A 51 -16.83 9.87 6.31
C SER A 51 -18.22 9.61 5.74
N ILE A 52 -18.47 8.41 5.26
CA ILE A 52 -19.73 8.06 4.59
C ILE A 52 -20.69 7.34 5.52
N GLU A 53 -20.18 6.85 6.62
CA GLU A 53 -20.95 5.97 7.51
C GLU A 53 -21.87 6.71 8.47
N ARG A 54 -22.42 7.80 8.08
CA ARG A 54 -23.30 8.56 9.00
C ARG A 54 -24.77 8.37 8.71
#